data_b3e5bfbdf0097460fec6d74605a25199
#
_entry.id   b3e5bfbdf0097460fec6d74605a25199
#
_cell.length_a   1.000
_cell.length_b   1.000
_cell.length_c   1.000
_cell.angle_alpha   90.00
_cell.angle_beta   90.00
_cell.angle_gamma   90.00
#
_symmetry.space_group_name_H-M   'P 1'
#
loop_
_entity.id
_entity.type
_entity.pdbx_description
1 polymer ?
#
loop_
_entity_poly.entity_id
_entity_poly.type
_entity_poly.pdbx_seq_one_letter_code
_entity_poly.pdbx_strand_id
1 'polypeptide(L)'
;MLKIEVVEGEGAINNIRLRRAKEPVVRTVDENNQPLSGVSVTFLLPVMGPSGEFPGNVRELAMQTDEKGEAAGKGLVPNQMVGKFQIRVAASYRGGRTNAVISQTNAEPGGAANGGSSKKILLIAVIGGAVAGGVALAASRGSGSSGGSGSTSPSQPAGPQNPVGIVITSGTPALQPPH
;
A
#
# COMPACT_ATOMS: atom_id res chain seq x y z
N MET A 1 -6.62 -24.48 0.43
CA MET A 1 -6.02 -23.27 1.04
C MET A 1 -6.78 -22.05 0.57
N LEU A 2 -7.13 -21.09 1.44
CA LEU A 2 -7.87 -19.87 1.05
C LEU A 2 -6.90 -18.85 0.41
N LYS A 3 -7.26 -18.27 -0.74
CA LYS A 3 -6.50 -17.23 -1.42
C LYS A 3 -7.41 -16.01 -1.70
N ILE A 4 -6.82 -14.80 -1.76
CA ILE A 4 -7.48 -13.57 -2.19
C ILE A 4 -6.80 -13.08 -3.47
N GLU A 5 -7.63 -12.75 -4.45
CA GLU A 5 -7.22 -12.07 -5.69
C GLU A 5 -7.83 -10.68 -5.70
N VAL A 6 -7.05 -9.66 -6.03
CA VAL A 6 -7.55 -8.30 -6.21
C VAL A 6 -8.09 -8.18 -7.64
N VAL A 7 -9.40 -7.95 -7.77
CA VAL A 7 -10.09 -7.82 -9.06
C VAL A 7 -10.09 -6.36 -9.53
N GLU A 8 -10.42 -5.43 -8.61
CA GLU A 8 -10.47 -4.00 -8.92
C GLU A 8 -9.95 -3.15 -7.76
N GLY A 9 -9.54 -1.94 -8.09
CA GLY A 9 -9.13 -0.93 -7.12
C GLY A 9 -7.63 -0.79 -6.92
N GLU A 10 -6.81 -1.74 -7.36
CA GLU A 10 -5.36 -1.61 -7.27
C GLU A 10 -4.85 -0.49 -8.19
N GLY A 11 -4.01 0.39 -7.64
CA GLY A 11 -3.45 1.53 -8.37
C GLY A 11 -4.44 2.64 -8.72
N ALA A 12 -5.68 2.57 -8.23
CA ALA A 12 -6.72 3.52 -8.56
C ALA A 12 -6.41 4.93 -8.04
N ILE A 13 -6.79 5.94 -8.83
CA ILE A 13 -6.70 7.35 -8.46
C ILE A 13 -8.11 7.84 -8.13
N ASN A 14 -8.31 8.25 -6.90
CA ASN A 14 -9.56 8.77 -6.37
C ASN A 14 -9.60 10.29 -6.48
N ASN A 15 -10.77 10.83 -6.77
CA ASN A 15 -10.99 12.26 -6.88
C ASN A 15 -11.56 12.80 -5.56
N ILE A 16 -10.74 13.53 -4.79
CA ILE A 16 -11.16 14.07 -3.49
C ILE A 16 -12.17 15.20 -3.59
N ARG A 17 -12.11 16.03 -4.65
CA ARG A 17 -13.08 17.12 -4.86
C ARG A 17 -14.48 16.61 -5.16
N LEU A 18 -14.59 15.58 -6.01
CA LEU A 18 -15.85 14.97 -6.35
C LEU A 18 -16.29 13.92 -5.33
N ARG A 19 -15.43 13.64 -4.34
CA ARG A 19 -15.64 12.60 -3.34
C ARG A 19 -15.93 11.22 -3.98
N ARG A 20 -15.22 10.91 -5.06
CA ARG A 20 -15.35 9.66 -5.80
C ARG A 20 -14.10 8.82 -5.67
N ALA A 21 -14.26 7.60 -5.24
CA ALA A 21 -13.21 6.59 -5.22
C ALA A 21 -13.59 5.40 -6.12
N LYS A 22 -12.58 4.69 -6.57
CA LYS A 22 -12.76 3.37 -7.16
C LYS A 22 -12.98 2.37 -6.03
N GLU A 23 -14.10 1.68 -6.08
CA GLU A 23 -14.42 0.64 -5.10
C GLU A 23 -13.43 -0.53 -5.22
N PRO A 24 -12.86 -1.00 -4.11
CA PRO A 24 -12.02 -2.18 -4.12
C PRO A 24 -12.88 -3.43 -4.27
N VAL A 25 -12.50 -4.32 -5.18
CA VAL A 25 -13.14 -5.62 -5.37
C VAL A 25 -12.10 -6.71 -5.23
N VAL A 26 -12.41 -7.70 -4.41
CA VAL A 26 -11.59 -8.90 -4.26
C VAL A 26 -12.39 -10.14 -4.57
N ARG A 27 -11.70 -11.18 -5.02
CA ARG A 27 -12.24 -12.53 -5.20
C ARG A 27 -11.52 -13.49 -4.27
N THR A 28 -12.25 -14.37 -3.64
CA THR A 28 -11.68 -15.46 -2.85
C THR A 28 -11.81 -16.77 -3.60
N VAL A 29 -10.71 -17.52 -3.62
CA VAL A 29 -10.63 -18.80 -4.31
C VAL A 29 -9.99 -19.87 -3.42
N ASP A 30 -10.24 -21.12 -3.73
CA ASP A 30 -9.59 -22.25 -3.12
C ASP A 30 -8.21 -22.57 -3.75
N GLU A 31 -7.61 -23.68 -3.36
CA GLU A 31 -6.33 -24.13 -3.92
C GLU A 31 -6.41 -24.55 -5.39
N ASN A 32 -7.60 -24.85 -5.90
CA ASN A 32 -7.87 -25.20 -7.30
C ASN A 32 -8.34 -23.98 -8.13
N ASN A 33 -8.22 -22.77 -7.57
CA ASN A 33 -8.71 -21.52 -8.15
C ASN A 33 -10.23 -21.50 -8.38
N GLN A 34 -10.99 -22.30 -7.63
CA GLN A 34 -12.44 -22.25 -7.65
C GLN A 34 -12.95 -21.15 -6.72
N PRO A 35 -13.92 -20.32 -7.18
CA PRO A 35 -14.48 -19.26 -6.36
C PRO A 35 -15.17 -19.81 -5.12
N LEU A 36 -14.95 -19.13 -3.99
CA LEU A 36 -15.54 -19.49 -2.70
C LEU A 36 -16.57 -18.43 -2.29
N SER A 37 -17.83 -18.84 -2.22
CA SER A 37 -18.90 -18.01 -1.67
C SER A 37 -19.00 -18.12 -0.15
N GLY A 38 -19.58 -17.08 0.50
CA GLY A 38 -19.80 -17.10 1.95
C GLY A 38 -18.52 -16.93 2.78
N VAL A 39 -17.42 -16.50 2.15
CA VAL A 39 -16.19 -16.16 2.85
C VAL A 39 -16.38 -14.80 3.53
N SER A 40 -16.05 -14.71 4.82
CA SER A 40 -16.06 -13.41 5.52
C SER A 40 -14.85 -12.58 5.07
N VAL A 41 -15.11 -11.42 4.48
CA VAL A 41 -14.10 -10.46 4.01
C VAL A 41 -14.27 -9.15 4.75
N THR A 42 -13.18 -8.61 5.26
CA THR A 42 -13.12 -7.32 5.93
C THR A 42 -12.16 -6.39 5.21
N PHE A 43 -12.65 -5.23 4.79
CA PHE A 43 -11.85 -4.11 4.27
C PHE A 43 -11.55 -3.15 5.41
N LEU A 44 -10.28 -2.78 5.59
CA LEU A 44 -9.83 -1.88 6.65
C LEU A 44 -9.05 -0.71 6.03
N LEU A 45 -9.52 0.50 6.28
CA LEU A 45 -8.93 1.76 5.84
C LEU A 45 -7.98 2.34 6.91
N PRO A 46 -6.94 3.09 6.51
CA PRO A 46 -6.05 3.78 7.45
C PRO A 46 -6.80 4.77 8.35
N VAL A 47 -6.38 4.88 9.61
CA VAL A 47 -6.95 5.83 10.57
C VAL A 47 -6.36 7.23 10.45
N MET A 48 -5.16 7.35 9.87
CA MET A 48 -4.44 8.61 9.69
C MET A 48 -3.95 8.77 8.26
N GLY A 49 -3.77 10.02 7.82
CA GLY A 49 -3.28 10.34 6.49
C GLY A 49 -4.33 10.21 5.39
N PRO A 50 -3.88 10.06 4.12
CA PRO A 50 -4.76 9.77 3.01
C PRO A 50 -5.52 8.48 3.27
N SER A 51 -6.84 8.50 3.07
CA SER A 51 -7.75 7.42 3.42
C SER A 51 -9.13 7.67 2.81
N GLY A 52 -10.14 6.99 3.31
CA GLY A 52 -11.54 7.17 2.98
C GLY A 52 -12.44 6.67 4.10
N GLU A 53 -13.71 6.59 3.77
CA GLU A 53 -14.77 6.07 4.65
C GLU A 53 -15.75 5.26 3.83
N PHE A 54 -16.28 4.20 4.41
CA PHE A 54 -17.41 3.44 3.89
C PHE A 54 -18.74 4.06 4.38
N PRO A 55 -19.89 3.65 3.84
CA PRO A 55 -21.20 4.11 4.30
C PRO A 55 -21.36 4.00 5.82
N GLY A 56 -21.88 5.04 6.43
CA GLY A 56 -21.97 5.15 7.89
C GLY A 56 -20.73 5.76 8.56
N ASN A 57 -19.80 6.34 7.77
CA ASN A 57 -18.56 6.98 8.24
C ASN A 57 -17.66 5.99 8.98
N VAL A 58 -17.67 4.74 8.56
CA VAL A 58 -16.84 3.68 9.13
C VAL A 58 -15.60 3.43 8.29
N ARG A 59 -14.53 2.98 8.91
CA ARG A 59 -13.27 2.62 8.24
C ARG A 59 -13.08 1.13 8.07
N GLU A 60 -14.01 0.37 8.60
CA GLU A 60 -14.04 -1.07 8.49
C GLU A 60 -15.36 -1.51 7.87
N LEU A 61 -15.29 -2.33 6.82
CA LEU A 61 -16.46 -2.90 6.17
C LEU A 61 -16.30 -4.40 6.11
N ALA A 62 -17.15 -5.13 6.86
CA ALA A 62 -17.21 -6.57 6.83
C ALA A 62 -18.39 -7.05 5.96
N MET A 63 -18.16 -8.06 5.13
CA MET A 63 -19.16 -8.65 4.26
C MET A 63 -18.82 -10.10 3.92
N GLN A 64 -19.72 -10.78 3.24
CA GLN A 64 -19.47 -12.12 2.71
C GLN A 64 -19.34 -12.07 1.20
N THR A 65 -18.54 -12.98 0.65
CA THR A 65 -18.43 -13.14 -0.79
C THR A 65 -19.70 -13.74 -1.38
N ASP A 66 -20.02 -13.30 -2.60
CA ASP A 66 -21.15 -13.77 -3.41
C ASP A 66 -20.88 -15.16 -4.05
N GLU A 67 -21.77 -15.61 -4.93
CA GLU A 67 -21.64 -16.87 -5.65
C GLU A 67 -20.41 -16.96 -6.55
N LYS A 68 -19.88 -15.80 -6.98
CA LYS A 68 -18.64 -15.69 -7.77
C LYS A 68 -17.39 -15.61 -6.91
N GLY A 69 -17.56 -15.71 -5.58
CA GLY A 69 -16.48 -15.52 -4.63
C GLY A 69 -16.03 -14.07 -4.47
N GLU A 70 -16.83 -13.10 -4.93
CA GLU A 70 -16.46 -11.68 -4.95
C GLU A 70 -17.02 -10.92 -3.75
N ALA A 71 -16.22 -9.97 -3.25
CA ALA A 71 -16.62 -8.98 -2.26
C ALA A 71 -16.18 -7.59 -2.71
N ALA A 72 -17.11 -6.63 -2.72
CA ALA A 72 -16.85 -5.26 -3.16
C ALA A 72 -16.99 -4.29 -2.00
N GLY A 73 -15.97 -3.49 -1.73
CA GLY A 73 -16.00 -2.40 -0.76
C GLY A 73 -16.81 -1.21 -1.28
N LYS A 74 -18.13 -1.39 -1.37
CA LYS A 74 -19.07 -0.43 -1.97
C LYS A 74 -19.18 0.85 -1.16
N GLY A 75 -19.35 1.97 -1.89
CA GLY A 75 -19.60 3.27 -1.31
C GLY A 75 -18.37 3.90 -0.66
N LEU A 76 -17.17 3.50 -1.05
CA LEU A 76 -15.94 4.14 -0.60
C LEU A 76 -15.93 5.61 -1.03
N VAL A 77 -15.76 6.50 -0.06
CA VAL A 77 -15.61 7.95 -0.26
C VAL A 77 -14.23 8.36 0.23
N PRO A 78 -13.37 8.98 -0.61
CA PRO A 78 -12.05 9.41 -0.21
C PRO A 78 -12.14 10.59 0.77
N ASN A 79 -11.19 10.67 1.72
CA ASN A 79 -11.02 11.88 2.54
C ASN A 79 -10.34 12.99 1.71
N GLN A 80 -10.19 14.19 2.30
CA GLN A 80 -9.63 15.35 1.60
C GLN A 80 -8.10 15.41 1.60
N MET A 81 -7.44 14.36 2.06
CA MET A 81 -5.98 14.28 2.11
C MET A 81 -5.43 13.63 0.84
N VAL A 82 -4.61 14.39 0.12
CA VAL A 82 -3.90 13.91 -1.08
C VAL A 82 -2.78 12.95 -0.69
N GLY A 83 -2.63 11.88 -1.45
CA GLY A 83 -1.53 10.93 -1.28
C GLY A 83 -1.96 9.48 -1.43
N LYS A 84 -0.98 8.59 -1.35
CA LYS A 84 -1.19 7.14 -1.42
C LYS A 84 -1.65 6.60 -0.08
N PHE A 85 -2.51 5.59 -0.13
CA PHE A 85 -2.92 4.82 1.04
C PHE A 85 -3.14 3.35 0.67
N GLN A 86 -3.25 2.51 1.69
CA GLN A 86 -3.43 1.08 1.53
C GLN A 86 -4.71 0.63 2.24
N ILE A 87 -5.53 -0.11 1.53
CA ILE A 87 -6.70 -0.82 2.07
C ILE A 87 -6.23 -2.22 2.43
N ARG A 88 -6.29 -2.59 3.70
CA ARG A 88 -6.02 -3.96 4.13
C ARG A 88 -7.29 -4.79 3.96
N VAL A 89 -7.15 -5.96 3.36
CA VAL A 89 -8.23 -6.89 3.18
C VAL A 89 -7.90 -8.18 3.93
N ALA A 90 -8.76 -8.58 4.81
CA ALA A 90 -8.66 -9.86 5.51
C ALA A 90 -9.82 -10.76 5.10
N ALA A 91 -9.54 -12.02 4.81
CA ALA A 91 -10.56 -13.01 4.55
C ALA A 91 -10.43 -14.20 5.48
N SER A 92 -11.56 -14.75 5.92
CA SER A 92 -11.62 -15.93 6.78
C SER A 92 -12.72 -16.88 6.33
N TYR A 93 -12.39 -18.17 6.29
CA TYR A 93 -13.31 -19.23 5.91
C TYR A 93 -12.91 -20.54 6.57
N ARG A 94 -13.84 -21.16 7.29
CA ARG A 94 -13.66 -22.48 7.95
C ARG A 94 -12.33 -22.62 8.71
N GLY A 95 -11.94 -21.59 9.46
CA GLY A 95 -10.68 -21.56 10.23
C GLY A 95 -9.43 -21.16 9.43
N GLY A 96 -9.49 -21.13 8.09
CA GLY A 96 -8.44 -20.56 7.24
C GLY A 96 -8.53 -19.03 7.21
N ARG A 97 -7.36 -18.36 7.17
CA ARG A 97 -7.27 -16.88 7.06
C ARG A 97 -6.23 -16.51 6.01
N THR A 98 -6.50 -15.42 5.31
CA THR A 98 -5.57 -14.83 4.35
C THR A 98 -5.75 -13.33 4.30
N ASN A 99 -4.74 -12.60 3.82
CA ASN A 99 -4.76 -11.15 3.73
C ASN A 99 -4.30 -10.68 2.36
N ALA A 100 -4.80 -9.53 1.94
CA ALA A 100 -4.32 -8.81 0.77
C ALA A 100 -4.23 -7.31 1.08
N VAL A 101 -3.55 -6.57 0.23
CA VAL A 101 -3.42 -5.10 0.32
C VAL A 101 -3.73 -4.51 -1.04
N ILE A 102 -4.58 -3.48 -1.06
CA ILE A 102 -4.95 -2.72 -2.25
C ILE A 102 -4.41 -1.31 -2.07
N SER A 103 -3.59 -0.84 -3.00
CA SER A 103 -3.02 0.51 -2.96
C SER A 103 -3.84 1.45 -3.82
N GLN A 104 -4.24 2.59 -3.26
CA GLN A 104 -4.96 3.65 -3.98
C GLN A 104 -4.31 5.01 -3.71
N THR A 105 -4.67 6.00 -4.51
CA THR A 105 -4.15 7.36 -4.39
C THR A 105 -5.29 8.36 -4.40
N ASN A 106 -5.39 9.19 -3.38
CA ASN A 106 -6.27 10.36 -3.37
C ASN A 106 -5.57 11.50 -4.10
N ALA A 107 -6.24 12.11 -5.08
CA ALA A 107 -5.71 13.22 -5.87
C ALA A 107 -6.76 14.31 -6.08
N GLU A 108 -6.29 15.54 -6.25
CA GLU A 108 -7.13 16.63 -6.74
C GLU A 108 -7.19 16.60 -8.27
N PRO A 109 -8.39 16.78 -8.88
CA PRO A 109 -8.48 16.94 -10.33
C PRO A 109 -7.81 18.27 -10.73
N GLY A 110 -6.82 18.21 -11.61
CA GLY A 110 -6.09 19.36 -12.12
C GLY A 110 -4.71 19.60 -11.53
N GLY A 111 -4.27 18.84 -10.54
CA GLY A 111 -2.86 18.72 -10.19
C GLY A 111 -2.17 17.91 -11.28
N ALA A 112 -1.39 18.57 -12.15
CA ALA A 112 -0.50 17.87 -13.06
C ALA A 112 0.38 16.94 -12.22
N ALA A 113 0.20 15.63 -12.38
CA ALA A 113 1.16 14.67 -11.90
C ALA A 113 2.47 14.91 -12.64
N ASN A 114 3.36 15.75 -12.08
CA ASN A 114 4.76 15.74 -12.44
C ASN A 114 5.33 14.41 -11.98
N GLY A 115 5.26 13.42 -12.83
CA GLY A 115 5.78 12.12 -12.54
C GLY A 115 5.82 11.29 -13.80
N GLY A 116 7.04 11.17 -14.32
CA GLY A 116 7.41 10.45 -15.51
C GLY A 116 6.65 9.18 -15.75
N SER A 117 6.34 9.00 -17.00
CA SER A 117 5.81 7.80 -17.63
C SER A 117 6.69 6.59 -17.28
N SER A 118 6.38 5.94 -16.18
CA SER A 118 6.90 4.60 -15.91
C SER A 118 5.75 3.63 -16.15
N LYS A 119 5.82 2.91 -17.24
CA LYS A 119 5.06 1.68 -17.44
C LYS A 119 5.36 0.77 -16.25
N LYS A 120 4.56 0.82 -15.22
CA LYS A 120 4.69 -0.10 -14.09
C LYS A 120 4.05 -1.42 -14.47
N ILE A 121 4.92 -2.37 -14.76
CA ILE A 121 4.61 -3.79 -14.69
C ILE A 121 4.08 -4.06 -13.29
N LEU A 122 2.84 -4.51 -13.24
CA LEU A 122 2.16 -4.92 -12.02
C LEU A 122 2.86 -6.16 -11.47
N LEU A 123 3.75 -5.99 -10.49
CA LEU A 123 4.25 -7.10 -9.69
C LEU A 123 3.24 -7.32 -8.56
N ILE A 124 2.38 -8.30 -8.74
CA ILE A 124 1.56 -8.85 -7.67
C ILE A 124 2.52 -9.60 -6.74
N ALA A 125 2.87 -9.00 -5.62
CA ALA A 125 3.57 -9.69 -4.56
C ALA A 125 2.57 -10.60 -3.84
N VAL A 126 2.48 -11.84 -4.28
CA VAL A 126 1.88 -12.93 -3.50
C VAL A 126 2.87 -13.24 -2.39
N ILE A 127 2.61 -12.75 -1.19
CA ILE A 127 3.36 -13.16 0.01
C ILE A 127 2.76 -14.48 0.49
N GLY A 128 3.34 -15.55 0.02
CA GLY A 128 2.98 -16.89 0.48
C GLY A 128 3.79 -17.96 -0.23
N GLY A 129 4.93 -18.38 0.37
CA GLY A 129 5.61 -19.62 0.03
C GLY A 129 6.68 -19.54 -1.05
N ALA A 130 7.91 -19.80 -0.64
CA ALA A 130 9.11 -19.92 -1.41
C ALA A 130 8.97 -20.85 -2.62
N VAL A 131 9.38 -20.37 -3.80
CA VAL A 131 9.93 -21.23 -4.87
C VAL A 131 11.13 -20.53 -5.49
N ALA A 132 12.30 -21.13 -5.33
CA ALA A 132 13.51 -20.79 -6.04
C ALA A 132 13.36 -21.18 -7.52
N GLY A 133 13.57 -20.23 -8.41
CA GLY A 133 13.63 -20.49 -9.84
C GLY A 133 14.31 -19.33 -10.54
N GLY A 134 15.61 -19.50 -10.83
CA GLY A 134 16.45 -18.52 -11.49
C GLY A 134 16.02 -18.29 -12.95
N VAL A 135 15.99 -17.03 -13.35
CA VAL A 135 15.96 -16.65 -14.76
C VAL A 135 17.15 -15.74 -15.04
N ALA A 136 18.08 -16.28 -15.80
CA ALA A 136 19.22 -15.54 -16.34
C ALA A 136 18.72 -14.57 -17.41
N LEU A 137 18.98 -13.27 -17.25
CA LEU A 137 18.79 -12.27 -18.28
C LEU A 137 20.12 -12.01 -19.00
N ALA A 138 20.14 -12.41 -20.26
CA ALA A 138 21.25 -12.12 -21.15
C ALA A 138 21.29 -10.62 -21.51
N ALA A 139 22.45 -10.01 -21.28
CA ALA A 139 22.76 -8.66 -21.68
C ALA A 139 23.09 -8.60 -23.18
N SER A 140 22.41 -7.77 -23.96
CA SER A 140 22.84 -7.38 -25.28
C SER A 140 23.63 -6.07 -25.23
N ARG A 141 24.86 -6.18 -25.67
CA ARG A 141 25.81 -5.09 -25.89
C ARG A 141 25.38 -4.22 -27.07
N GLY A 142 25.35 -2.93 -26.90
CA GLY A 142 25.35 -1.95 -27.98
C GLY A 142 26.54 -1.02 -27.81
N SER A 143 27.48 -1.11 -28.75
CA SER A 143 28.71 -0.33 -28.83
C SER A 143 28.44 1.05 -29.44
N GLY A 144 29.09 2.11 -28.95
CA GLY A 144 29.07 3.43 -29.56
C GLY A 144 30.07 4.39 -28.89
N SER A 145 31.18 4.61 -29.58
CA SER A 145 32.38 5.37 -29.26
C SER A 145 32.18 6.89 -29.39
N SER A 146 32.88 7.67 -28.56
CA SER A 146 33.79 8.80 -28.80
C SER A 146 33.64 9.91 -27.76
N GLY A 147 34.65 10.16 -26.91
CA GLY A 147 35.64 11.21 -27.14
C GLY A 147 35.34 12.50 -26.42
N GLY A 148 36.12 12.86 -25.36
CA GLY A 148 36.12 14.21 -24.80
C GLY A 148 36.73 14.30 -23.40
N SER A 149 38.01 14.66 -23.35
CA SER A 149 38.80 14.94 -22.13
C SER A 149 38.29 16.19 -21.39
N GLY A 150 38.20 16.11 -20.07
CA GLY A 150 37.97 17.24 -19.20
C GLY A 150 38.21 16.85 -17.74
N SER A 151 39.45 17.07 -17.27
CA SER A 151 39.83 16.90 -15.87
C SER A 151 39.28 18.02 -15.00
N THR A 152 38.47 17.72 -14.03
CA THR A 152 38.29 18.54 -12.83
C THR A 152 38.15 17.63 -11.62
N SER A 153 39.04 17.87 -10.63
CA SER A 153 39.12 17.16 -9.37
C SER A 153 37.81 17.26 -8.57
N PRO A 154 37.33 16.19 -7.93
CA PRO A 154 36.21 16.28 -7.02
C PRO A 154 36.62 16.84 -5.67
N SER A 155 35.91 17.87 -5.24
CA SER A 155 35.97 18.40 -3.88
C SER A 155 35.39 17.37 -2.90
N GLN A 156 36.11 17.11 -1.84
CA GLN A 156 35.78 16.21 -0.75
C GLN A 156 34.54 16.70 0.00
N PRO A 157 33.52 15.87 0.22
CA PRO A 157 32.39 16.26 1.07
C PRO A 157 32.81 16.20 2.55
N ALA A 158 32.44 17.28 3.27
CA ALA A 158 32.64 17.39 4.72
C ALA A 158 31.89 16.28 5.47
N GLY A 159 32.56 15.70 6.47
CA GLY A 159 32.01 14.64 7.32
C GLY A 159 30.82 15.10 8.17
N PRO A 160 30.01 14.15 8.65
CA PRO A 160 28.85 14.46 9.46
C PRO A 160 29.24 15.02 10.82
N GLN A 161 28.68 16.17 11.18
CA GLN A 161 28.82 16.76 12.51
C GLN A 161 27.95 15.97 13.50
N ASN A 162 28.55 15.57 14.62
CA ASN A 162 27.88 14.92 15.72
C ASN A 162 26.74 15.78 16.29
N PRO A 163 25.57 15.22 16.56
CA PRO A 163 24.55 15.94 17.31
C PRO A 163 24.98 16.10 18.77
N VAL A 164 24.86 17.33 19.27
CA VAL A 164 25.06 17.68 20.66
C VAL A 164 24.09 16.89 21.53
N GLY A 165 24.61 16.12 22.48
CA GLY A 165 23.83 15.35 23.41
C GLY A 165 22.96 16.22 24.32
N ILE A 166 21.66 15.99 24.32
CA ILE A 166 20.75 16.56 25.31
C ILE A 166 20.83 15.71 26.57
N VAL A 167 21.37 16.29 27.62
CA VAL A 167 21.37 15.68 28.96
C VAL A 167 19.97 15.89 29.57
N ILE A 168 19.19 14.83 29.68
CA ILE A 168 17.94 14.84 30.43
C ILE A 168 18.27 14.52 31.88
N THR A 169 18.18 15.53 32.76
CA THR A 169 18.27 15.35 34.20
C THR A 169 16.90 14.87 34.70
N SER A 170 16.81 13.63 35.16
CA SER A 170 15.63 13.11 35.84
C SER A 170 15.53 13.73 37.22
N GLY A 171 14.58 14.65 37.38
CA GLY A 171 14.20 15.18 38.69
C GLY A 171 13.36 14.14 39.45
N THR A 172 13.84 13.73 40.59
CA THR A 172 13.11 12.88 41.54
C THR A 172 12.00 13.72 42.23
N PRO A 173 10.74 13.31 42.22
CA PRO A 173 9.73 13.99 43.00
C PRO A 173 9.87 13.65 44.50
N ALA A 174 10.05 14.66 45.32
CA ALA A 174 10.02 14.52 46.76
C ALA A 174 8.59 14.27 47.26
N LEU A 175 8.36 13.15 47.90
CA LEU A 175 7.14 12.83 48.63
C LEU A 175 7.12 13.61 49.95
N GLN A 176 6.14 14.50 50.12
CA GLN A 176 5.87 15.20 51.36
C GLN A 176 4.82 14.40 52.15
N PRO A 177 5.04 14.11 53.45
CA PRO A 177 4.07 13.38 54.27
C PRO A 177 2.89 14.26 54.67
N PRO A 178 1.70 13.69 54.90
CA PRO A 178 0.53 14.43 55.34
C PRO A 178 0.59 14.79 56.82
N HIS A 179 0.09 15.98 57.13
CA HIS A 179 -0.24 16.43 58.50
C HIS A 179 -1.69 16.06 58.82
#